data_204de64c38a25b93f610af5b1bcf0a85
#
_entry.id   204de64c38a25b93f610af5b1bcf0a85
#
_cell.length_a   1.000
_cell.length_b   1.000
_cell.length_c   1.000
_cell.angle_alpha   90.00
_cell.angle_beta   90.00
_cell.angle_gamma   90.00
#
_symmetry.space_group_name_H-M   'P 1'
#
loop_
_entity.id
_entity.type
_entity.pdbx_description
1 polymer ?
#
loop_
_entity_poly.entity_id
_entity_poly.type
_entity_poly.pdbx_seq_one_letter_code
_entity_poly.pdbx_strand_id
1 'polypeptide(L)'
;IAADTTQEYKQFEAKDAAKMSAEEVKNYLFSAGCWPFVKQRPYDVVANPNQAPKAIFVSAYASAPLAADLDYTLAGKEAELQAAITAVSKLTDGKVHVSVGANSPLSKVTGVELHKVSGPHPSGNVGTQIAMIDPINKGEVVWVITPQDLVIIGELLLTGKFNATRTIALTGSKFSKPQYITAIAGACISDIVA
;
A
#
# COMPACT_ATOMS: atom_id res chain seq x y z
N ILE A 1 -9.53 -13.43 -12.17
CA ILE A 1 -9.44 -14.44 -11.09
C ILE A 1 -10.86 -14.65 -10.59
N ALA A 2 -11.37 -15.87 -10.72
CA ALA A 2 -12.67 -16.22 -10.14
C ALA A 2 -12.47 -16.47 -8.63
N ALA A 3 -13.31 -15.84 -7.81
CA ALA A 3 -13.40 -16.18 -6.40
C ALA A 3 -14.16 -17.49 -6.27
N ASP A 4 -13.62 -18.45 -5.55
CA ASP A 4 -14.28 -19.71 -5.26
C ASP A 4 -14.39 -19.94 -3.74
N THR A 5 -15.11 -20.96 -3.35
CA THR A 5 -15.33 -21.30 -1.94
C THR A 5 -14.15 -22.04 -1.31
N THR A 6 -13.28 -22.65 -2.10
CA THR A 6 -12.13 -23.43 -1.63
C THR A 6 -10.93 -22.55 -1.33
N GLN A 7 -10.81 -21.41 -2.01
CA GLN A 7 -9.72 -20.44 -1.85
C GLN A 7 -8.33 -21.09 -1.79
N GLU A 8 -8.04 -21.94 -2.75
CA GLU A 8 -6.71 -22.53 -2.88
C GLU A 8 -5.66 -21.43 -3.09
N TYR A 9 -4.56 -21.50 -2.38
CA TYR A 9 -3.47 -20.55 -2.47
C TYR A 9 -2.10 -21.24 -2.37
N LYS A 10 -1.10 -20.61 -2.94
CA LYS A 10 0.28 -21.02 -2.76
C LYS A 10 0.78 -20.53 -1.41
N GLN A 11 1.21 -21.48 -0.56
CA GLN A 11 1.89 -21.14 0.69
C GLN A 11 3.34 -20.77 0.42
N PHE A 12 3.77 -19.62 0.90
CA PHE A 12 5.14 -19.18 0.93
C PHE A 12 5.74 -19.37 2.33
N GLU A 13 7.04 -19.30 2.44
CA GLU A 13 7.69 -19.27 3.74
C GLU A 13 7.55 -17.87 4.36
N ALA A 14 7.12 -17.78 5.62
CA ALA A 14 7.14 -16.53 6.36
C ALA A 14 8.57 -16.02 6.52
N LYS A 15 8.79 -14.71 6.33
CA LYS A 15 10.11 -14.10 6.33
C LYS A 15 10.18 -12.95 7.33
N ASP A 16 11.24 -12.94 8.13
CA ASP A 16 11.55 -11.79 8.97
C ASP A 16 12.17 -10.67 8.10
N ALA A 17 11.36 -9.64 7.83
CA ALA A 17 11.77 -8.51 7.00
C ALA A 17 13.08 -7.86 7.48
N ALA A 18 13.37 -7.86 8.78
CA ALA A 18 14.58 -7.26 9.31
C ALA A 18 15.85 -7.99 8.85
N LYS A 19 15.76 -9.29 8.60
CA LYS A 19 16.90 -10.15 8.20
C LYS A 19 17.11 -10.26 6.69
N MET A 20 16.16 -9.80 5.89
CA MET A 20 16.24 -9.87 4.44
C MET A 20 17.16 -8.79 3.87
N SER A 21 17.88 -9.12 2.81
CA SER A 21 18.55 -8.14 1.94
C SER A 21 17.56 -7.50 0.95
N ALA A 22 17.95 -6.40 0.30
CA ALA A 22 17.14 -5.75 -0.74
C ALA A 22 16.79 -6.72 -1.89
N GLU A 23 17.75 -7.55 -2.28
CA GLU A 23 17.56 -8.53 -3.36
C GLU A 23 16.59 -9.65 -2.95
N GLU A 24 16.68 -10.13 -1.72
CA GLU A 24 15.74 -11.12 -1.18
C GLU A 24 14.32 -10.56 -1.09
N VAL A 25 14.15 -9.30 -0.69
CA VAL A 25 12.85 -8.62 -0.68
C VAL A 25 12.28 -8.55 -2.11
N LYS A 26 13.07 -8.08 -3.09
CA LYS A 26 12.64 -8.04 -4.49
C LYS A 26 12.18 -9.42 -4.98
N ASN A 27 13.02 -10.43 -4.82
CA ASN A 27 12.74 -11.78 -5.28
C ASN A 27 11.50 -12.38 -4.60
N TYR A 28 11.31 -12.09 -3.31
CA TYR A 28 10.14 -12.54 -2.57
C TYR A 28 8.86 -11.90 -3.11
N LEU A 29 8.86 -10.57 -3.31
CA LEU A 29 7.72 -9.85 -3.88
C LEU A 29 7.41 -10.30 -5.31
N PHE A 30 8.41 -10.59 -6.13
CA PHE A 30 8.22 -11.16 -7.47
C PHE A 30 7.58 -12.54 -7.41
N SER A 31 8.13 -13.44 -6.59
CA SER A 31 7.64 -14.83 -6.49
C SER A 31 6.20 -14.92 -6.00
N ALA A 32 5.78 -13.96 -5.17
CA ALA A 32 4.44 -13.86 -4.62
C ALA A 32 3.47 -13.02 -5.46
N GLY A 33 3.93 -12.41 -6.57
CA GLY A 33 3.08 -11.56 -7.41
C GLY A 33 2.75 -10.18 -6.80
N CYS A 34 3.50 -9.74 -5.78
CA CYS A 34 3.30 -8.45 -5.12
C CYS A 34 4.02 -7.29 -5.81
N TRP A 35 4.98 -7.56 -6.71
CA TRP A 35 5.74 -6.49 -7.35
C TRP A 35 4.88 -5.43 -8.07
N PRO A 36 3.76 -5.75 -8.73
CA PRO A 36 2.89 -4.76 -9.35
C PRO A 36 2.28 -3.73 -8.40
N PHE A 37 2.34 -3.94 -7.08
CA PHE A 37 1.92 -2.97 -6.07
C PHE A 37 2.91 -1.80 -5.94
N VAL A 38 4.16 -2.01 -6.37
CA VAL A 38 5.18 -0.97 -6.38
C VAL A 38 5.05 -0.17 -7.67
N LYS A 39 4.64 1.08 -7.58
CA LYS A 39 4.48 1.98 -8.72
C LYS A 39 5.62 2.98 -8.77
N GLN A 40 6.07 3.29 -9.97
CA GLN A 40 7.14 4.25 -10.23
C GLN A 40 6.58 5.55 -10.79
N ARG A 41 6.93 6.64 -10.15
CA ARG A 41 6.61 8.00 -10.60
C ARG A 41 7.82 8.59 -11.33
N PRO A 42 7.61 9.50 -12.30
CA PRO A 42 6.39 10.29 -12.52
C PRO A 42 5.29 9.63 -13.37
N TYR A 43 5.55 8.53 -14.04
CA TYR A 43 4.64 7.99 -15.07
C TYR A 43 3.59 6.99 -14.53
N ASP A 44 3.62 6.67 -13.23
CA ASP A 44 2.70 5.75 -12.56
C ASP A 44 2.64 4.34 -13.18
N VAL A 45 3.78 3.85 -13.60
CA VAL A 45 3.97 2.50 -14.14
C VAL A 45 4.44 1.53 -13.04
N VAL A 46 4.41 0.22 -13.29
CA VAL A 46 5.04 -0.76 -12.40
C VAL A 46 6.54 -0.43 -12.32
N ALA A 47 7.07 -0.44 -11.10
CA ALA A 47 8.46 -0.06 -10.86
C ALA A 47 9.46 -0.95 -11.60
N ASN A 48 10.46 -0.31 -12.20
CA ASN A 48 11.58 -1.03 -12.79
C ASN A 48 12.52 -1.54 -11.68
N PRO A 49 12.65 -2.85 -11.48
CA PRO A 49 13.44 -3.41 -10.39
C PRO A 49 14.95 -3.14 -10.49
N ASN A 50 15.40 -2.75 -11.68
CA ASN A 50 16.82 -2.43 -11.96
C ASN A 50 17.15 -0.94 -11.76
N GLN A 51 16.16 -0.13 -11.37
CA GLN A 51 16.34 1.30 -11.12
C GLN A 51 16.00 1.61 -9.66
N ALA A 52 17.01 1.90 -8.85
CA ALA A 52 16.78 2.28 -7.45
C ALA A 52 16.00 3.61 -7.39
N PRO A 53 14.96 3.71 -6.56
CA PRO A 53 14.22 4.96 -6.39
C PRO A 53 15.00 5.91 -5.46
N LYS A 54 14.86 7.22 -5.69
CA LYS A 54 15.35 8.27 -4.79
C LYS A 54 14.71 8.16 -3.40
N ALA A 55 13.43 7.82 -3.36
CA ALA A 55 12.65 7.64 -2.14
C ALA A 55 11.42 6.76 -2.40
N ILE A 56 10.79 6.29 -1.33
CA ILE A 56 9.50 5.58 -1.39
C ILE A 56 8.46 6.41 -0.65
N PHE A 57 7.27 6.55 -1.25
CA PHE A 57 6.16 7.31 -0.69
C PHE A 57 4.96 6.42 -0.40
N VAL A 58 4.36 6.62 0.76
CA VAL A 58 3.11 6.00 1.19
C VAL A 58 2.15 7.09 1.64
N SER A 59 1.03 7.26 0.94
CA SER A 59 -0.01 8.19 1.36
C SER A 59 -1.11 7.47 2.12
N ALA A 60 -1.21 7.71 3.41
CA ALA A 60 -2.28 7.23 4.28
C ALA A 60 -3.26 8.34 4.68
N TYR A 61 -3.43 9.32 3.82
CA TYR A 61 -4.41 10.39 3.96
C TYR A 61 -5.24 10.51 2.68
N ALA A 62 -6.54 10.31 2.79
CA ALA A 62 -7.46 10.45 1.67
C ALA A 62 -8.21 11.78 1.78
N SER A 63 -8.16 12.61 0.73
CA SER A 63 -8.86 13.90 0.66
C SER A 63 -9.93 13.96 -0.43
N ALA A 64 -10.04 12.93 -1.27
CA ALA A 64 -11.05 12.88 -2.32
C ALA A 64 -12.45 12.69 -1.72
N PRO A 65 -13.48 13.38 -2.25
CA PRO A 65 -14.86 13.14 -1.82
C PRO A 65 -15.24 11.66 -1.93
N LEU A 66 -15.93 11.14 -0.90
CA LEU A 66 -16.38 9.75 -0.82
C LEU A 66 -15.25 8.69 -0.84
N ALA A 67 -14.00 9.08 -0.67
CA ALA A 67 -12.90 8.13 -0.50
C ALA A 67 -13.08 7.31 0.79
N ALA A 68 -12.54 6.10 0.78
CA ALA A 68 -12.48 5.29 2.00
C ALA A 68 -11.65 5.99 3.09
N ASP A 69 -12.12 5.91 4.32
CA ASP A 69 -11.33 6.33 5.48
C ASP A 69 -10.19 5.33 5.69
N LEU A 70 -8.96 5.79 5.47
CA LEU A 70 -7.78 4.96 5.61
C LEU A 70 -7.49 4.59 7.07
N ASP A 71 -7.83 5.44 8.03
CA ASP A 71 -7.66 5.12 9.45
C ASP A 71 -8.56 3.94 9.84
N TYR A 72 -9.78 3.90 9.30
CA TYR A 72 -10.70 2.78 9.47
C TYR A 72 -10.20 1.49 8.77
N THR A 73 -9.77 1.59 7.52
CA THR A 73 -9.38 0.40 6.72
C THR A 73 -8.07 -0.23 7.19
N LEU A 74 -7.22 0.52 7.88
CA LEU A 74 -5.93 0.07 8.41
C LEU A 74 -5.96 -0.28 9.91
N ALA A 75 -7.09 -0.09 10.58
CA ALA A 75 -7.21 -0.36 12.01
C ALA A 75 -6.88 -1.84 12.32
N GLY A 76 -6.02 -2.07 13.31
CA GLY A 76 -5.57 -3.41 13.70
C GLY A 76 -4.58 -4.08 12.75
N LYS A 77 -3.98 -3.31 11.83
CA LYS A 77 -2.99 -3.80 10.85
C LYS A 77 -1.57 -3.28 11.10
N GLU A 78 -1.28 -2.87 12.34
CA GLU A 78 -0.01 -2.24 12.69
C GLU A 78 1.18 -3.17 12.49
N ALA A 79 1.04 -4.46 12.78
CA ALA A 79 2.10 -5.45 12.63
C ALA A 79 2.44 -5.70 11.15
N GLU A 80 1.42 -5.85 10.32
CA GLU A 80 1.58 -6.03 8.87
C GLU A 80 2.21 -4.79 8.24
N LEU A 81 1.75 -3.60 8.62
CA LEU A 81 2.29 -2.33 8.13
C LEU A 81 3.76 -2.16 8.51
N GLN A 82 4.13 -2.47 9.76
CA GLN A 82 5.52 -2.40 10.21
C GLN A 82 6.42 -3.40 9.47
N ALA A 83 5.96 -4.65 9.30
CA ALA A 83 6.71 -5.67 8.57
C ALA A 83 6.94 -5.26 7.10
N ALA A 84 5.89 -4.78 6.43
CA ALA A 84 5.99 -4.31 5.05
C ALA A 84 6.94 -3.10 4.93
N ILE A 85 6.81 -2.10 5.80
CA ILE A 85 7.68 -0.92 5.78
C ILE A 85 9.14 -1.32 6.01
N THR A 86 9.40 -2.22 6.95
CA THR A 86 10.76 -2.74 7.20
C THR A 86 11.33 -3.42 5.95
N ALA A 87 10.52 -4.16 5.19
CA ALA A 87 10.95 -4.79 3.94
C ALA A 87 11.21 -3.74 2.85
N VAL A 88 10.22 -2.88 2.57
CA VAL A 88 10.31 -1.94 1.44
C VAL A 88 11.35 -0.85 1.67
N SER A 89 11.68 -0.50 2.91
CA SER A 89 12.76 0.45 3.21
C SER A 89 14.12 -0.02 2.71
N LYS A 90 14.32 -1.32 2.52
CA LYS A 90 15.55 -1.89 1.94
C LYS A 90 15.66 -1.72 0.43
N LEU A 91 14.58 -1.30 -0.23
CA LEU A 91 14.54 -1.14 -1.69
C LEU A 91 15.02 0.23 -2.16
N THR A 92 15.38 1.12 -1.24
CA THR A 92 15.92 2.46 -1.52
C THR A 92 17.07 2.77 -0.59
N ASP A 93 18.06 3.50 -1.08
CA ASP A 93 19.09 4.11 -0.24
C ASP A 93 18.62 5.45 0.37
N GLY A 94 17.48 5.93 -0.10
CA GLY A 94 16.85 7.16 0.38
C GLY A 94 15.88 6.91 1.54
N LYS A 95 14.89 7.78 1.64
CA LYS A 95 13.91 7.75 2.73
C LYS A 95 12.60 7.10 2.31
N VAL A 96 11.90 6.51 3.28
CA VAL A 96 10.49 6.14 3.14
C VAL A 96 9.67 7.25 3.78
N HIS A 97 8.93 8.00 2.98
CA HIS A 97 8.04 9.05 3.41
C HIS A 97 6.63 8.50 3.59
N VAL A 98 6.07 8.68 4.78
CA VAL A 98 4.71 8.25 5.10
C VAL A 98 3.88 9.46 5.47
N SER A 99 2.87 9.77 4.66
CA SER A 99 1.95 10.87 4.90
C SER A 99 0.70 10.35 5.58
N VAL A 100 0.35 10.92 6.73
CA VAL A 100 -0.74 10.45 7.60
C VAL A 100 -1.69 11.57 8.00
N GLY A 101 -2.95 11.23 8.22
CA GLY A 101 -3.90 12.05 8.95
C GLY A 101 -3.58 12.07 10.46
N ALA A 102 -4.39 12.82 11.23
CA ALA A 102 -4.12 13.04 12.65
C ALA A 102 -4.13 11.75 13.49
N ASN A 103 -4.96 10.77 13.13
CA ASN A 103 -5.23 9.56 13.92
C ASN A 103 -4.79 8.24 13.23
N SER A 104 -4.02 8.32 12.15
CA SER A 104 -3.66 7.14 11.35
C SER A 104 -2.90 6.10 12.17
N PRO A 105 -3.24 4.80 12.04
CA PRO A 105 -2.46 3.70 12.60
C PRO A 105 -1.00 3.71 12.13
N LEU A 106 -0.73 4.18 10.91
CA LEU A 106 0.61 4.34 10.37
C LEU A 106 1.46 5.38 11.11
N SER A 107 0.87 6.22 11.97
CA SER A 107 1.64 7.15 12.82
C SER A 107 2.55 6.44 13.83
N LYS A 108 2.34 5.16 14.09
CA LYS A 108 3.10 4.35 15.05
C LYS A 108 4.25 3.57 14.41
N VAL A 109 4.33 3.51 13.08
CA VAL A 109 5.41 2.79 12.40
C VAL A 109 6.74 3.50 12.57
N THR A 110 7.80 2.73 12.61
CA THR A 110 9.17 3.19 12.81
C THR A 110 10.02 3.00 11.55
N GLY A 111 11.15 3.72 11.46
CA GLY A 111 12.05 3.63 10.31
C GLY A 111 11.58 4.42 9.09
N VAL A 112 10.72 5.41 9.29
CA VAL A 112 10.17 6.27 8.23
C VAL A 112 10.25 7.74 8.59
N GLU A 113 10.17 8.61 7.58
CA GLU A 113 9.92 10.05 7.74
C GLU A 113 8.40 10.28 7.73
N LEU A 114 7.84 10.59 8.89
CA LEU A 114 6.42 10.78 9.06
C LEU A 114 6.01 12.22 8.78
N HIS A 115 5.02 12.41 7.89
CA HIS A 115 4.47 13.72 7.54
C HIS A 115 2.99 13.80 7.91
N LYS A 116 2.62 14.79 8.71
CA LYS A 116 1.22 15.07 9.00
C LYS A 116 0.61 15.88 7.88
N VAL A 117 -0.46 15.36 7.30
CA VAL A 117 -1.17 15.98 6.18
C VAL A 117 -2.61 16.30 6.60
N SER A 118 -3.07 17.45 6.19
CA SER A 118 -4.45 17.90 6.38
C SER A 118 -4.84 18.86 5.25
N GLY A 119 -6.14 19.09 5.09
CA GLY A 119 -6.64 20.07 4.13
C GLY A 119 -7.54 19.48 3.07
N PRO A 120 -8.06 20.33 2.17
CA PRO A 120 -8.95 19.91 1.11
C PRO A 120 -8.22 19.12 0.02
N HIS A 121 -8.99 18.45 -0.84
CA HIS A 121 -8.46 17.85 -2.05
C HIS A 121 -7.71 18.91 -2.90
N PRO A 122 -6.49 18.62 -3.41
CA PRO A 122 -5.84 17.31 -3.58
C PRO A 122 -4.76 16.97 -2.53
N SER A 123 -4.83 17.47 -1.30
CA SER A 123 -3.79 17.21 -0.28
C SER A 123 -3.52 15.71 -0.01
N GLY A 124 -4.52 14.83 -0.20
CA GLY A 124 -4.37 13.39 -0.11
C GLY A 124 -3.73 12.72 -1.33
N ASN A 125 -3.54 13.44 -2.43
CA ASN A 125 -2.91 12.85 -3.61
C ASN A 125 -1.41 12.70 -3.39
N VAL A 126 -0.89 11.49 -3.57
CA VAL A 126 0.54 11.21 -3.37
C VAL A 126 1.44 12.08 -4.26
N GLY A 127 1.00 12.42 -5.48
CA GLY A 127 1.74 13.34 -6.35
C GLY A 127 1.89 14.75 -5.78
N THR A 128 0.86 15.28 -5.10
CA THR A 128 0.92 16.55 -4.37
C THR A 128 1.92 16.45 -3.21
N GLN A 129 1.86 15.36 -2.46
CA GLN A 129 2.77 15.12 -1.33
C GLN A 129 4.22 14.98 -1.79
N ILE A 130 4.49 14.26 -2.87
CA ILE A 130 5.82 14.16 -3.48
C ILE A 130 6.35 15.56 -3.84
N ALA A 131 5.54 16.36 -4.54
CA ALA A 131 5.95 17.69 -4.96
C ALA A 131 6.30 18.64 -3.79
N MET A 132 5.68 18.44 -2.63
CA MET A 132 5.87 19.28 -1.44
C MET A 132 6.98 18.77 -0.51
N ILE A 133 7.21 17.45 -0.46
CA ILE A 133 8.13 16.82 0.50
C ILE A 133 9.51 16.62 -0.13
N ASP A 134 9.57 15.92 -1.25
CA ASP A 134 10.80 15.63 -1.98
C ASP A 134 10.51 15.50 -3.49
N PRO A 135 10.51 16.63 -4.21
CA PRO A 135 10.11 16.67 -5.62
C PRO A 135 11.02 15.83 -6.51
N ILE A 136 10.42 15.24 -7.54
CA ILE A 136 11.12 14.48 -8.57
C ILE A 136 11.77 15.45 -9.56
N ASN A 137 13.08 15.43 -9.67
CA ASN A 137 13.84 16.19 -10.66
C ASN A 137 14.08 15.35 -11.94
N LYS A 138 14.63 16.00 -12.97
CA LYS A 138 14.95 15.34 -14.24
C LYS A 138 15.88 14.14 -14.02
N GLY A 139 15.44 12.96 -14.44
CA GLY A 139 16.19 11.71 -14.34
C GLY A 139 15.99 10.94 -13.01
N GLU A 140 15.33 11.55 -12.04
CA GLU A 140 14.99 10.87 -10.78
C GLU A 140 13.68 10.09 -10.92
N VAL A 141 13.56 9.06 -10.10
CA VAL A 141 12.30 8.31 -9.90
C VAL A 141 12.06 8.12 -8.41
N VAL A 142 10.80 8.09 -8.02
CA VAL A 142 10.37 7.65 -6.70
C VAL A 142 9.37 6.51 -6.85
N TRP A 143 9.29 5.65 -5.84
CA TRP A 143 8.28 4.59 -5.82
C TRP A 143 7.14 4.96 -4.87
N VAL A 144 5.97 4.44 -5.20
CA VAL A 144 4.75 4.62 -4.42
C VAL A 144 4.12 3.27 -4.15
N ILE A 145 3.70 3.03 -2.92
CA ILE A 145 2.95 1.83 -2.53
C ILE A 145 1.74 2.30 -1.73
N THR A 146 0.56 1.74 -2.01
CA THR A 146 -0.63 2.10 -1.24
C THR A 146 -0.62 1.43 0.13
N PRO A 147 -1.25 2.01 1.16
CA PRO A 147 -1.32 1.41 2.49
C PRO A 147 -1.96 0.02 2.51
N GLN A 148 -3.01 -0.22 1.73
CA GLN A 148 -3.64 -1.54 1.65
C GLN A 148 -2.74 -2.58 0.95
N ASP A 149 -1.91 -2.16 -0.01
CA ASP A 149 -0.91 -3.03 -0.62
C ASP A 149 0.20 -3.39 0.38
N LEU A 150 0.60 -2.44 1.24
CA LEU A 150 1.52 -2.72 2.34
C LEU A 150 0.94 -3.75 3.32
N VAL A 151 -0.35 -3.68 3.65
CA VAL A 151 -0.98 -4.71 4.49
C VAL A 151 -0.86 -6.09 3.86
N ILE A 152 -1.12 -6.22 2.55
CA ILE A 152 -0.97 -7.51 1.84
C ILE A 152 0.48 -8.00 1.87
N ILE A 153 1.45 -7.12 1.62
CA ILE A 153 2.88 -7.44 1.69
C ILE A 153 3.28 -7.86 3.11
N GLY A 154 2.80 -7.15 4.12
CA GLY A 154 3.11 -7.45 5.51
C GLY A 154 2.51 -8.77 5.98
N GLU A 155 1.25 -9.04 5.66
CA GLU A 155 0.60 -10.32 5.96
C GLU A 155 1.33 -11.48 5.27
N LEU A 156 1.74 -11.30 4.02
CA LEU A 156 2.55 -12.27 3.29
C LEU A 156 3.89 -12.55 4.00
N LEU A 157 4.60 -11.51 4.47
CA LEU A 157 5.85 -11.68 5.20
C LEU A 157 5.66 -12.41 6.52
N LEU A 158 4.61 -12.07 7.27
CA LEU A 158 4.34 -12.63 8.59
C LEU A 158 3.79 -14.06 8.54
N THR A 159 2.97 -14.38 7.54
CA THR A 159 2.22 -15.64 7.49
C THR A 159 2.59 -16.55 6.33
N GLY A 160 3.28 -16.02 5.32
CA GLY A 160 3.53 -16.72 4.06
C GLY A 160 2.29 -16.84 3.15
N LYS A 161 1.17 -16.19 3.50
CA LYS A 161 -0.06 -16.23 2.71
C LYS A 161 -0.29 -14.90 2.00
N PHE A 162 -0.51 -14.97 0.67
CA PHE A 162 -1.00 -13.84 -0.09
C PHE A 162 -2.51 -13.71 0.14
N ASN A 163 -2.92 -12.72 0.92
CA ASN A 163 -4.32 -12.43 1.18
C ASN A 163 -4.80 -11.31 0.25
N ALA A 164 -5.59 -11.64 -0.76
CA ALA A 164 -6.10 -10.70 -1.74
C ALA A 164 -7.32 -9.89 -1.25
N THR A 165 -7.70 -9.98 0.02
CA THR A 165 -8.84 -9.22 0.54
C THR A 165 -8.52 -7.74 0.66
N ARG A 166 -9.52 -6.90 0.38
CA ARG A 166 -9.46 -5.45 0.52
C ARG A 166 -10.73 -4.95 1.18
N THR A 167 -10.59 -3.94 2.02
CA THR A 167 -11.72 -3.17 2.51
C THR A 167 -12.01 -2.04 1.53
N ILE A 168 -13.21 -2.01 1.00
CA ILE A 168 -13.68 -1.00 0.06
C ILE A 168 -14.91 -0.28 0.59
N ALA A 169 -15.05 1.01 0.26
CA ALA A 169 -16.22 1.80 0.59
C ALA A 169 -17.20 1.77 -0.59
N LEU A 170 -18.38 1.24 -0.38
CA LEU A 170 -19.50 1.36 -1.32
C LEU A 170 -20.19 2.70 -1.05
N THR A 171 -19.93 3.68 -1.91
CA THR A 171 -20.40 5.05 -1.73
C THR A 171 -20.91 5.63 -3.05
N GLY A 172 -21.65 6.71 -2.95
CA GLY A 172 -22.20 7.42 -4.10
C GLY A 172 -23.72 7.42 -4.15
N SER A 173 -24.30 8.24 -5.01
CA SER A 173 -25.74 8.53 -5.07
C SER A 173 -26.61 7.33 -5.49
N LYS A 174 -25.99 6.26 -5.98
CA LYS A 174 -26.70 5.05 -6.41
C LYS A 174 -26.77 3.96 -5.34
N PHE A 175 -26.05 4.14 -4.22
CA PHE A 175 -26.14 3.21 -3.10
C PHE A 175 -27.15 3.71 -2.07
N SER A 176 -28.17 2.90 -1.79
CA SER A 176 -29.19 3.21 -0.78
C SER A 176 -28.63 3.17 0.65
N LYS A 177 -27.59 2.37 0.86
CA LYS A 177 -26.89 2.21 2.15
C LYS A 177 -25.38 2.25 1.90
N PRO A 178 -24.73 3.42 2.01
CA PRO A 178 -23.27 3.49 1.99
C PRO A 178 -22.66 2.68 3.12
N GLN A 179 -21.67 1.85 2.81
CA GLN A 179 -21.04 0.96 3.79
C GLN A 179 -19.64 0.53 3.38
N TYR A 180 -18.86 0.06 4.34
CA TYR A 180 -17.62 -0.66 4.06
C TYR A 180 -17.92 -2.15 3.90
N ILE A 181 -17.24 -2.77 2.96
CA ILE A 181 -17.26 -4.21 2.74
C ILE A 181 -15.83 -4.74 2.61
N THR A 182 -15.64 -6.00 2.94
CA THR A 182 -14.42 -6.73 2.63
C THR A 182 -14.67 -7.66 1.45
N ALA A 183 -13.89 -7.51 0.40
CA ALA A 183 -14.00 -8.30 -0.81
C ALA A 183 -12.63 -8.79 -1.28
N ILE A 184 -12.61 -9.91 -2.00
CA ILE A 184 -11.40 -10.42 -2.66
C ILE A 184 -11.17 -9.61 -3.92
N ALA A 185 -9.93 -9.17 -4.15
CA ALA A 185 -9.57 -8.49 -5.39
C ALA A 185 -9.87 -9.37 -6.61
N GLY A 186 -10.62 -8.84 -7.57
CA GLY A 186 -11.10 -9.59 -8.74
C GLY A 186 -12.51 -10.17 -8.60
N ALA A 187 -13.18 -10.02 -7.44
CA ALA A 187 -14.57 -10.39 -7.29
C ALA A 187 -15.47 -9.56 -8.24
N CYS A 188 -16.55 -10.17 -8.72
CA CYS A 188 -17.49 -9.50 -9.60
C CYS A 188 -18.28 -8.43 -8.81
N ILE A 189 -18.33 -7.21 -9.34
CA ILE A 189 -19.04 -6.12 -8.67
C ILE A 189 -20.55 -6.42 -8.56
N SER A 190 -21.15 -7.09 -9.53
CA SER A 190 -22.57 -7.47 -9.46
C SER A 190 -22.90 -8.33 -8.24
N ASP A 191 -21.98 -9.19 -7.83
CA ASP A 191 -22.16 -10.08 -6.67
C ASP A 191 -22.02 -9.34 -5.33
N ILE A 192 -21.36 -8.18 -5.38
CA ILE A 192 -21.09 -7.32 -4.21
C ILE A 192 -22.26 -6.35 -3.96
N VAL A 193 -22.90 -5.87 -5.03
CA VAL A 193 -23.89 -4.77 -5.00
C VAL A 193 -25.33 -5.22 -5.28
N ALA A 194 -25.56 -6.52 -5.39
CA ALA A 194 -26.88 -7.09 -5.65
C ALA A 194 -27.86 -6.88 -4.49
#